data_a75787b02cebb5101fc291835ac6949e
#
_entry.id   a75787b02cebb5101fc291835ac6949e
#
_cell.length_a   1.000
_cell.length_b   1.000
_cell.length_c   1.000
_cell.angle_alpha   90.00
_cell.angle_beta   90.00
_cell.angle_gamma   90.00
#
_symmetry.space_group_name_H-M   'P 1'
#
loop_
_entity.id
_entity.type
_entity.pdbx_description
1 polymer ?
#
loop_
_entity_poly.entity_id
_entity_poly.type
_entity_poly.pdbx_seq_one_letter_code
_entity_poly.pdbx_strand_id
1 'polypeptide(L)'
;MDTATLDQTAAAAAAAAPTTPTAASAAPAAAAEFNAHLAGQQLMKDWYAGLEQAQARGQKVANVFVMGNAVEILRSFDFQLVFPEINSLQTGVRKVSQEYLRESEDYGYSPDVCSYVKADVGLILREQQHPAGTIPKADIAITSNMCSTFIKWGEIWERMLKTPTFVLDLPGQRAGNWQVRRGDAQHMADAQWVEAQFRDLIGRCEKITGRRFDYDRLAEV
;
A
#
# COMPACT_ATOMS: atom_id res chain seq x y z
N MET A 1 23.86 -64.40 6.89
CA MET A 1 23.17 -65.12 7.94
C MET A 1 22.06 -64.23 8.39
N ASP A 2 20.77 -64.42 8.22
CA ASP A 2 20.02 -65.47 7.51
C ASP A 2 18.75 -64.81 6.96
N THR A 3 18.39 -65.31 5.84
CA THR A 3 17.13 -65.13 5.13
C THR A 3 15.96 -65.75 5.87
N ALA A 4 14.80 -65.15 5.88
CA ALA A 4 13.55 -65.89 5.99
C ALA A 4 12.42 -65.12 5.27
N THR A 5 12.15 -65.61 4.12
CA THR A 5 10.94 -65.70 3.32
C THR A 5 9.77 -66.24 4.12
N LEU A 6 8.54 -65.84 3.87
CA LEU A 6 7.26 -66.60 3.95
C LEU A 6 6.14 -65.54 3.83
N ASP A 7 5.05 -65.75 3.25
CA ASP A 7 4.41 -66.70 2.33
C ASP A 7 3.12 -66.01 1.83
N GLN A 8 2.76 -66.34 0.63
CA GLN A 8 1.50 -65.95 0.02
C GLN A 8 0.44 -66.94 0.48
N THR A 9 -0.73 -66.51 0.77
CA THR A 9 -2.02 -67.11 0.37
C THR A 9 -3.19 -66.39 1.05
N ALA A 10 -4.14 -65.92 0.37
CA ALA A 10 -5.53 -66.35 0.33
C ALA A 10 -6.48 -65.29 -0.18
N ALA A 11 -6.97 -65.56 -1.29
CA ALA A 11 -8.40 -65.77 -1.61
C ALA A 11 -9.32 -64.53 -1.70
N ALA A 12 -9.76 -64.36 -2.89
CA ALA A 12 -10.81 -63.50 -3.39
C ALA A 12 -12.17 -63.70 -2.67
N ALA A 13 -12.81 -62.58 -2.35
CA ALA A 13 -14.26 -62.50 -2.24
C ALA A 13 -14.75 -61.29 -3.03
N ALA A 14 -15.37 -61.52 -4.14
CA ALA A 14 -16.04 -60.51 -4.95
C ALA A 14 -17.33 -60.11 -4.24
N ALA A 15 -17.41 -58.85 -3.79
CA ALA A 15 -18.66 -58.23 -3.39
C ALA A 15 -19.03 -57.17 -4.43
N ALA A 16 -20.20 -57.34 -5.03
CA ALA A 16 -20.77 -56.43 -6.03
C ALA A 16 -20.99 -55.05 -5.44
N ALA A 17 -20.45 -54.03 -6.13
CA ALA A 17 -20.68 -52.62 -5.80
C ALA A 17 -22.09 -52.19 -6.24
N PRO A 18 -22.79 -51.38 -5.47
CA PRO A 18 -24.06 -50.80 -5.88
C PRO A 18 -23.82 -49.70 -6.95
N THR A 19 -24.54 -49.78 -8.02
CA THR A 19 -24.57 -48.78 -9.11
C THR A 19 -25.23 -47.49 -8.59
N THR A 20 -24.44 -46.45 -8.35
CA THR A 20 -24.92 -45.11 -8.07
C THR A 20 -25.41 -44.47 -9.39
N PRO A 21 -26.59 -43.82 -9.40
CA PRO A 21 -27.07 -43.15 -10.59
C PRO A 21 -26.17 -41.96 -10.91
N THR A 22 -25.71 -41.90 -12.16
CA THR A 22 -24.93 -40.79 -12.70
C THR A 22 -25.75 -39.50 -12.67
N ALA A 23 -25.48 -38.62 -11.71
CA ALA A 23 -25.95 -37.25 -11.74
C ALA A 23 -25.32 -36.58 -12.97
N ALA A 24 -26.14 -36.13 -13.91
CA ALA A 24 -25.71 -35.30 -15.00
C ALA A 24 -25.03 -34.06 -14.44
N SER A 25 -23.73 -33.98 -14.59
CA SER A 25 -22.92 -32.80 -14.30
C SER A 25 -23.38 -31.69 -15.24
N ALA A 26 -24.16 -30.73 -14.69
CA ALA A 26 -24.35 -29.45 -15.35
C ALA A 26 -22.97 -28.81 -15.44
N ALA A 27 -22.48 -28.54 -16.64
CA ALA A 27 -21.25 -27.83 -16.88
C ALA A 27 -21.33 -26.49 -16.12
N PRO A 28 -20.28 -26.09 -15.37
CA PRO A 28 -20.27 -24.78 -14.72
C PRO A 28 -20.40 -23.71 -15.80
N ALA A 29 -21.35 -22.78 -15.59
CA ALA A 29 -21.49 -21.60 -16.43
C ALA A 29 -20.10 -20.98 -16.57
N ALA A 30 -19.67 -20.74 -17.82
CA ALA A 30 -18.36 -20.18 -18.12
C ALA A 30 -18.17 -18.93 -17.25
N ALA A 31 -17.20 -18.98 -16.33
CA ALA A 31 -16.83 -17.82 -15.54
C ALA A 31 -16.46 -16.71 -16.54
N ALA A 32 -17.11 -15.56 -16.43
CA ALA A 32 -16.83 -14.41 -17.28
C ALA A 32 -15.31 -14.16 -17.22
N GLU A 33 -14.66 -14.14 -18.37
CA GLU A 33 -13.22 -14.01 -18.46
C GLU A 33 -12.78 -12.71 -17.75
N PHE A 34 -11.96 -12.82 -16.69
CA PHE A 34 -11.53 -11.67 -15.91
C PHE A 34 -10.63 -10.77 -16.73
N ASN A 35 -11.08 -9.56 -17.02
CA ASN A 35 -10.30 -8.57 -17.74
C ASN A 35 -9.58 -7.63 -16.77
N ALA A 36 -8.32 -7.92 -16.48
CA ALA A 36 -7.48 -7.16 -15.55
C ALA A 36 -7.37 -5.67 -15.92
N HIS A 37 -7.34 -5.34 -17.21
CA HIS A 37 -7.26 -3.96 -17.66
C HIS A 37 -8.52 -3.16 -17.30
N LEU A 38 -9.69 -3.70 -17.56
CA LEU A 38 -10.94 -3.06 -17.20
C LEU A 38 -11.12 -2.96 -15.68
N ALA A 39 -10.76 -4.01 -14.96
CA ALA A 39 -10.77 -4.00 -13.50
C ALA A 39 -9.84 -2.92 -12.92
N GLY A 40 -8.62 -2.78 -13.46
CA GLY A 40 -7.69 -1.72 -13.07
C GLY A 40 -8.20 -0.31 -13.36
N GLN A 41 -8.82 -0.10 -14.52
CA GLN A 41 -9.44 1.19 -14.85
C GLN A 41 -10.59 1.52 -13.88
N GLN A 42 -11.42 0.55 -13.55
CA GLN A 42 -12.52 0.76 -12.61
C GLN A 42 -11.99 1.06 -11.20
N LEU A 43 -11.00 0.31 -10.73
CA LEU A 43 -10.35 0.55 -9.44
C LEU A 43 -9.82 1.99 -9.33
N MET A 44 -9.15 2.48 -10.37
CA MET A 44 -8.64 3.86 -10.39
C MET A 44 -9.76 4.90 -10.33
N LYS A 45 -10.85 4.69 -11.07
CA LYS A 45 -12.02 5.59 -11.02
C LYS A 45 -12.66 5.62 -9.64
N ASP A 46 -12.89 4.44 -9.05
CA ASP A 46 -13.50 4.31 -7.73
C ASP A 46 -12.62 4.92 -6.64
N TRP A 47 -11.29 4.75 -6.77
CA TRP A 47 -10.35 5.34 -5.83
C TRP A 47 -10.38 6.87 -5.88
N TYR A 48 -10.30 7.51 -7.07
CA TYR A 48 -10.40 8.98 -7.18
C TYR A 48 -11.76 9.51 -6.71
N ALA A 49 -12.86 8.85 -7.07
CA ALA A 49 -14.18 9.21 -6.55
C ALA A 49 -14.26 9.08 -5.02
N GLY A 50 -13.59 8.07 -4.45
CA GLY A 50 -13.43 7.90 -3.01
C GLY A 50 -12.66 9.05 -2.35
N LEU A 51 -11.60 9.54 -2.98
CA LEU A 51 -10.83 10.70 -2.51
C LEU A 51 -11.68 11.97 -2.44
N GLU A 52 -12.41 12.30 -3.50
CA GLU A 52 -13.27 13.48 -3.53
C GLU A 52 -14.35 13.46 -2.44
N GLN A 53 -14.87 12.27 -2.13
CA GLN A 53 -15.94 12.11 -1.15
C GLN A 53 -15.44 11.97 0.30
N ALA A 54 -14.12 11.81 0.53
CA ALA A 54 -13.56 11.52 1.85
C ALA A 54 -13.95 12.56 2.89
N GLN A 55 -13.80 13.85 2.56
CA GLN A 55 -14.16 14.93 3.48
C GLN A 55 -15.67 14.98 3.79
N ALA A 56 -16.52 14.79 2.77
CA ALA A 56 -17.98 14.77 2.95
C ALA A 56 -18.43 13.61 3.86
N ARG A 57 -17.68 12.51 3.86
CA ARG A 57 -17.91 11.36 4.74
C ARG A 57 -17.29 11.52 6.14
N GLY A 58 -16.60 12.64 6.42
CA GLY A 58 -15.87 12.85 7.67
C GLY A 58 -14.68 11.90 7.85
N GLN A 59 -14.21 11.29 6.76
CA GLN A 59 -13.12 10.34 6.77
C GLN A 59 -11.78 11.06 6.84
N LYS A 60 -10.88 10.56 7.69
CA LYS A 60 -9.51 11.07 7.80
C LYS A 60 -8.69 10.65 6.58
N VAL A 61 -7.77 11.50 6.17
CA VAL A 61 -6.96 11.33 4.97
C VAL A 61 -5.48 11.24 5.33
N ALA A 62 -4.77 10.30 4.72
CA ALA A 62 -3.33 10.18 4.90
C ALA A 62 -2.60 10.15 3.56
N ASN A 63 -1.54 10.96 3.42
CA ASN A 63 -0.58 10.83 2.32
C ASN A 63 0.41 9.72 2.66
N VAL A 64 0.58 8.77 1.75
CA VAL A 64 1.55 7.66 1.89
C VAL A 64 2.24 7.39 0.56
N PHE A 65 3.46 6.86 0.61
CA PHE A 65 4.14 6.40 -0.60
C PHE A 65 3.78 4.95 -0.93
N VAL A 66 3.89 4.59 -2.23
CA VAL A 66 3.52 3.26 -2.74
C VAL A 66 4.34 2.15 -2.09
N MET A 67 5.56 2.45 -1.66
CA MET A 67 6.46 1.45 -1.07
C MET A 67 6.20 1.22 0.43
N GLY A 68 5.07 0.54 0.74
CA GLY A 68 4.87 -0.21 1.98
C GLY A 68 4.98 0.55 3.30
N ASN A 69 4.54 1.80 3.36
CA ASN A 69 4.70 2.63 4.54
C ASN A 69 3.46 2.59 5.45
N ALA A 70 3.33 1.52 6.23
CA ALA A 70 2.30 1.42 7.28
C ALA A 70 0.85 1.56 6.76
N VAL A 71 0.60 1.15 5.51
CA VAL A 71 -0.73 1.21 4.88
C VAL A 71 -1.77 0.45 5.70
N GLU A 72 -1.42 -0.70 6.21
CA GLU A 72 -2.29 -1.57 7.02
C GLU A 72 -2.70 -0.89 8.32
N ILE A 73 -1.77 -0.20 9.00
CA ILE A 73 -2.07 0.57 10.22
C ILE A 73 -3.08 1.68 9.90
N LEU A 74 -2.86 2.43 8.84
CA LEU A 74 -3.77 3.50 8.44
C LEU A 74 -5.14 2.98 8.03
N ARG A 75 -5.18 1.86 7.30
CA ARG A 75 -6.43 1.19 6.91
C ARG A 75 -7.22 0.68 8.12
N SER A 76 -6.55 0.21 9.17
CA SER A 76 -7.20 -0.20 10.43
C SER A 76 -7.92 0.96 11.13
N PHE A 77 -7.51 2.21 10.88
CA PHE A 77 -8.19 3.42 11.34
C PHE A 77 -9.20 3.99 10.32
N ASP A 78 -9.44 3.30 9.21
CA ASP A 78 -10.28 3.73 8.08
C ASP A 78 -9.81 5.03 7.40
N PHE A 79 -8.52 5.34 7.42
CA PHE A 79 -8.02 6.46 6.63
C PHE A 79 -8.27 6.25 5.15
N GLN A 80 -8.69 7.30 4.47
CA GLN A 80 -8.59 7.38 3.02
C GLN A 80 -7.15 7.67 2.63
N LEU A 81 -6.56 6.80 1.80
CA LEU A 81 -5.15 6.93 1.43
C LEU A 81 -5.00 7.72 0.14
N VAL A 82 -4.09 8.66 0.14
CA VAL A 82 -3.60 9.37 -1.03
C VAL A 82 -2.20 8.86 -1.33
N PHE A 83 -1.93 8.53 -2.59
CA PHE A 83 -0.63 8.14 -3.08
C PHE A 83 -0.08 9.20 -4.03
N PRO A 84 0.70 10.17 -3.55
CA PRO A 84 1.19 11.28 -4.38
C PRO A 84 2.02 10.82 -5.58
N GLU A 85 2.74 9.69 -5.45
CA GLU A 85 3.44 9.07 -6.60
C GLU A 85 2.48 8.63 -7.69
N ILE A 86 1.33 8.05 -7.32
CA ILE A 86 0.29 7.66 -8.29
C ILE A 86 -0.34 8.89 -8.93
N ASN A 87 -0.61 9.95 -8.14
CA ASN A 87 -1.13 11.20 -8.68
C ASN A 87 -0.17 11.77 -9.73
N SER A 88 1.11 11.87 -9.39
CA SER A 88 2.16 12.35 -10.30
C SER A 88 2.27 11.49 -11.56
N LEU A 89 2.26 10.15 -11.41
CA LEU A 89 2.26 9.21 -12.53
C LEU A 89 1.05 9.43 -13.45
N GLN A 90 -0.14 9.65 -12.88
CA GLN A 90 -1.37 9.85 -13.64
C GLN A 90 -1.36 11.15 -14.45
N THR A 91 -0.65 12.19 -14.02
CA THR A 91 -0.44 13.39 -14.87
C THR A 91 0.35 13.03 -16.14
N GLY A 92 1.34 12.13 -16.01
CA GLY A 92 2.13 11.61 -17.14
C GLY A 92 1.29 10.73 -18.09
N VAL A 93 0.53 9.78 -17.53
CA VAL A 93 -0.36 8.90 -18.30
C VAL A 93 -1.37 9.73 -19.11
N ARG A 94 -1.87 10.83 -18.55
CA ARG A 94 -2.81 11.76 -19.19
C ARG A 94 -2.14 12.80 -20.08
N LYS A 95 -0.80 12.75 -20.19
CA LYS A 95 0.02 13.64 -21.03
C LYS A 95 -0.08 15.14 -20.66
N VAL A 96 -0.35 15.46 -19.41
CA VAL A 96 -0.43 16.84 -18.88
C VAL A 96 0.69 17.17 -17.89
N SER A 97 1.58 16.24 -17.59
CA SER A 97 2.67 16.42 -16.61
C SER A 97 3.55 17.62 -16.86
N GLN A 98 3.81 17.97 -18.12
CA GLN A 98 4.66 19.13 -18.51
C GLN A 98 4.17 20.45 -17.90
N GLU A 99 2.86 20.62 -17.77
CA GLU A 99 2.26 21.83 -17.19
C GLU A 99 2.58 21.94 -15.71
N TYR A 100 2.39 20.83 -14.97
CA TYR A 100 2.68 20.75 -13.53
C TYR A 100 4.17 20.95 -13.24
N LEU A 101 5.04 20.37 -14.07
CA LEU A 101 6.48 20.52 -13.93
C LEU A 101 6.92 21.98 -14.14
N ARG A 102 6.42 22.65 -15.18
CA ARG A 102 6.73 24.07 -15.45
C ARG A 102 6.27 24.98 -14.31
N GLU A 103 5.05 24.83 -13.83
CA GLU A 103 4.56 25.60 -12.69
C GLU A 103 5.42 25.44 -11.44
N SER A 104 5.87 24.21 -11.18
CA SER A 104 6.80 23.95 -10.09
C SER A 104 8.15 24.63 -10.30
N GLU A 105 8.69 24.61 -11.51
CA GLU A 105 9.95 25.27 -11.87
C GLU A 105 9.82 26.80 -11.83
N ASP A 106 8.72 27.34 -12.32
CA ASP A 106 8.41 28.78 -12.27
C ASP A 106 8.24 29.25 -10.81
N TYR A 107 7.74 28.39 -9.93
CA TYR A 107 7.65 28.65 -8.48
C TYR A 107 9.02 28.66 -7.79
N GLY A 108 10.05 28.02 -8.40
CA GLY A 108 11.43 28.05 -7.92
C GLY A 108 12.08 26.69 -7.64
N TYR A 109 11.46 25.58 -8.01
CA TYR A 109 12.09 24.26 -7.91
C TYR A 109 13.03 24.02 -9.09
N SER A 110 14.24 23.48 -8.80
CA SER A 110 15.21 23.16 -9.87
C SER A 110 14.66 22.10 -10.83
N PRO A 111 14.98 22.21 -12.14
CA PRO A 111 14.72 21.14 -13.12
C PRO A 111 15.25 19.76 -12.69
N ASP A 112 16.34 19.73 -11.91
CA ASP A 112 16.99 18.49 -11.44
C ASP A 112 16.23 17.77 -10.30
N VAL A 113 15.23 18.43 -9.70
CA VAL A 113 14.38 17.79 -8.68
C VAL A 113 13.54 16.69 -9.34
N CYS A 114 13.33 15.60 -8.60
CA CYS A 114 12.51 14.48 -9.03
C CYS A 114 11.18 14.96 -9.64
N SER A 115 10.87 14.52 -10.86
CA SER A 115 9.68 14.96 -11.58
C SER A 115 8.37 14.61 -10.87
N TYR A 116 8.34 13.55 -10.07
CA TYR A 116 7.17 13.23 -9.26
C TYR A 116 6.91 14.27 -8.16
N VAL A 117 7.97 14.75 -7.51
CA VAL A 117 7.85 15.85 -6.53
C VAL A 117 7.39 17.13 -7.21
N LYS A 118 7.99 17.47 -8.36
CA LYS A 118 7.59 18.68 -9.12
C LYS A 118 6.13 18.60 -9.56
N ALA A 119 5.68 17.44 -10.04
CA ALA A 119 4.28 17.26 -10.43
C ALA A 119 3.32 17.44 -9.24
N ASP A 120 3.68 16.96 -8.06
CA ASP A 120 2.89 17.15 -6.84
C ASP A 120 2.91 18.62 -6.37
N VAL A 121 4.06 19.31 -6.46
CA VAL A 121 4.14 20.75 -6.20
C VAL A 121 3.23 21.51 -7.15
N GLY A 122 3.26 21.20 -8.45
CA GLY A 122 2.35 21.78 -9.42
C GLY A 122 0.88 21.52 -9.08
N LEU A 123 0.56 20.33 -8.56
CA LEU A 123 -0.77 19.99 -8.07
C LEU A 123 -1.17 20.84 -6.85
N ILE A 124 -0.25 21.06 -5.91
CA ILE A 124 -0.46 21.91 -4.74
C ILE A 124 -0.74 23.37 -5.20
N LEU A 125 0.04 23.88 -6.13
CA LEU A 125 -0.14 25.23 -6.69
C LEU A 125 -1.50 25.41 -7.40
N ARG A 126 -2.06 24.32 -7.92
CA ARG A 126 -3.41 24.24 -8.51
C ARG A 126 -4.51 23.89 -7.50
N GLU A 127 -4.29 24.17 -6.21
CA GLU A 127 -5.28 23.91 -5.16
C GLU A 127 -5.78 22.45 -5.15
N GLN A 128 -4.88 21.50 -5.40
CA GLN A 128 -5.16 20.06 -5.42
C GLN A 128 -6.10 19.60 -6.56
N GLN A 129 -6.26 20.42 -7.61
CA GLN A 129 -7.07 20.06 -8.79
C GLN A 129 -6.27 19.11 -9.70
N HIS A 130 -6.53 17.82 -9.56
CA HIS A 130 -5.91 16.77 -10.37
C HIS A 130 -6.81 16.40 -11.57
N PRO A 131 -6.27 15.99 -12.73
CA PRO A 131 -7.06 15.63 -13.92
C PRO A 131 -8.06 14.48 -13.72
N ALA A 132 -7.94 13.74 -12.62
CA ALA A 132 -8.85 12.65 -12.26
C ALA A 132 -9.82 13.00 -11.13
N GLY A 133 -9.77 14.21 -10.57
CA GLY A 133 -10.60 14.67 -9.48
C GLY A 133 -9.82 15.46 -8.44
N THR A 134 -10.50 16.12 -7.53
CA THR A 134 -9.86 16.91 -6.46
C THR A 134 -9.23 16.00 -5.42
N ILE A 135 -7.96 16.24 -5.09
CA ILE A 135 -7.26 15.49 -4.06
C ILE A 135 -7.51 16.15 -2.70
N PRO A 136 -8.05 15.45 -1.71
CA PRO A 136 -8.30 16.03 -0.40
C PRO A 136 -7.00 16.33 0.34
N LYS A 137 -7.02 17.37 1.18
CA LYS A 137 -5.91 17.65 2.09
C LYS A 137 -5.77 16.52 3.11
N ALA A 138 -4.56 16.03 3.30
CA ALA A 138 -4.29 14.99 4.29
C ALA A 138 -4.25 15.53 5.73
N ASP A 139 -4.74 14.73 6.67
CA ASP A 139 -4.63 14.97 8.11
C ASP A 139 -3.24 14.58 8.64
N ILE A 140 -2.56 13.66 7.96
CA ILE A 140 -1.19 13.22 8.24
C ILE A 140 -0.51 12.76 6.95
N ALA A 141 0.81 12.90 6.88
CA ALA A 141 1.63 12.30 5.83
C ALA A 141 2.64 11.33 6.45
N ILE A 142 2.82 10.18 5.81
CA ILE A 142 3.80 9.18 6.22
C ILE A 142 4.88 9.11 5.15
N THR A 143 6.10 9.36 5.56
CA THR A 143 7.28 9.25 4.68
C THR A 143 8.27 8.24 5.27
N SER A 144 9.32 7.94 4.53
CA SER A 144 10.42 7.11 5.03
C SER A 144 11.75 7.57 4.46
N ASN A 145 12.83 7.10 5.05
CA ASN A 145 14.20 7.36 4.57
C ASN A 145 14.64 6.40 3.45
N MET A 146 13.73 5.62 2.87
CA MET A 146 14.04 4.71 1.76
C MET A 146 14.49 5.45 0.49
N CYS A 147 13.97 6.66 0.30
CA CYS A 147 14.40 7.57 -0.74
C CYS A 147 14.64 8.94 -0.14
N SER A 148 15.79 9.56 -0.42
CA SER A 148 16.09 10.91 0.05
C SER A 148 15.05 11.94 -0.37
N THR A 149 14.41 11.72 -1.51
CA THR A 149 13.33 12.54 -2.03
C THR A 149 12.08 12.49 -1.13
N PHE A 150 11.76 11.38 -0.50
CA PHE A 150 10.57 11.22 0.34
C PHE A 150 10.60 12.14 1.55
N ILE A 151 11.77 12.27 2.19
CA ILE A 151 11.93 13.19 3.34
C ILE A 151 11.68 14.63 2.89
N LYS A 152 12.28 15.04 1.77
CA LYS A 152 12.10 16.39 1.22
C LYS A 152 10.67 16.65 0.77
N TRP A 153 10.01 15.64 0.25
CA TRP A 153 8.61 15.73 -0.14
C TRP A 153 7.70 15.94 1.08
N GLY A 154 7.96 15.25 2.19
CA GLY A 154 7.29 15.50 3.46
C GLY A 154 7.45 16.93 3.96
N GLU A 155 8.68 17.51 3.90
CA GLU A 155 8.92 18.92 4.23
C GLU A 155 8.09 19.87 3.36
N ILE A 156 7.89 19.55 2.08
CA ILE A 156 7.06 20.36 1.17
C ILE A 156 5.61 20.37 1.67
N TRP A 157 5.05 19.22 2.01
CA TRP A 157 3.69 19.13 2.54
C TRP A 157 3.51 19.88 3.86
N GLU A 158 4.50 19.84 4.76
CA GLU A 158 4.47 20.61 5.98
C GLU A 158 4.47 22.13 5.71
N ARG A 159 5.30 22.57 4.76
CA ARG A 159 5.44 23.99 4.44
C ARG A 159 4.25 24.53 3.66
N MET A 160 3.84 23.86 2.61
CA MET A 160 2.81 24.34 1.68
C MET A 160 1.39 23.99 2.15
N LEU A 161 1.16 22.79 2.66
CA LEU A 161 -0.17 22.30 3.05
C LEU A 161 -0.42 22.33 4.56
N LYS A 162 0.61 22.56 5.38
CA LYS A 162 0.54 22.44 6.86
C LYS A 162 0.06 21.05 7.28
N THR A 163 0.42 20.02 6.51
CA THR A 163 0.13 18.62 6.83
C THR A 163 1.23 18.08 7.75
N PRO A 164 0.92 17.62 8.96
CA PRO A 164 1.92 17.05 9.85
C PRO A 164 2.50 15.78 9.22
N THR A 165 3.83 15.66 9.23
CA THR A 165 4.53 14.52 8.63
C THR A 165 5.13 13.61 9.69
N PHE A 166 4.98 12.31 9.50
CA PHE A 166 5.65 11.26 10.26
C PHE A 166 6.69 10.60 9.36
N VAL A 167 7.96 10.64 9.77
CA VAL A 167 9.06 10.01 9.03
C VAL A 167 9.35 8.66 9.66
N LEU A 168 9.20 7.58 8.90
CA LEU A 168 9.61 6.24 9.27
C LEU A 168 11.10 6.08 8.97
N ASP A 169 11.92 6.02 10.01
CA ASP A 169 13.35 5.82 9.89
C ASP A 169 13.66 4.33 9.85
N LEU A 170 13.76 3.79 8.65
CA LEU A 170 14.06 2.38 8.42
C LEU A 170 15.56 2.14 8.49
N PRO A 171 16.00 1.06 9.16
CA PRO A 171 17.40 0.67 9.22
C PRO A 171 17.94 0.43 7.81
N GLY A 172 18.86 1.31 7.39
CA GLY A 172 19.51 1.19 6.08
C GLY A 172 20.57 0.09 6.07
N GLN A 173 21.01 -0.27 4.87
CA GLN A 173 22.14 -1.16 4.70
C GLN A 173 23.41 -0.48 5.21
N ARG A 174 24.00 -1.00 6.28
CA ARG A 174 25.27 -0.53 6.84
C ARG A 174 26.43 -1.34 6.25
N ALA A 175 27.61 -0.75 6.19
CA ALA A 175 28.80 -1.48 5.76
C ALA A 175 28.97 -2.77 6.60
N GLY A 176 29.00 -3.93 5.95
CA GLY A 176 29.06 -5.24 6.61
C GLY A 176 27.72 -5.88 6.98
N ASN A 177 26.60 -5.19 6.85
CA ASN A 177 25.28 -5.71 7.27
C ASN A 177 24.63 -6.69 6.27
N TRP A 178 25.20 -6.89 5.09
CA TRP A 178 24.69 -7.88 4.14
C TRP A 178 24.72 -9.33 4.68
N GLN A 179 25.40 -9.55 5.82
CA GLN A 179 25.47 -10.84 6.52
C GLN A 179 24.44 -10.97 7.67
N VAL A 180 23.70 -9.91 8.01
CA VAL A 180 22.70 -9.96 9.09
C VAL A 180 21.61 -10.95 8.71
N ARG A 181 21.40 -11.95 9.58
CA ARG A 181 20.40 -12.99 9.41
C ARG A 181 19.21 -12.74 10.33
N ARG A 182 18.07 -13.29 9.95
CA ARG A 182 16.90 -13.27 10.80
C ARG A 182 17.21 -13.91 12.16
N GLY A 183 16.99 -13.17 13.24
CA GLY A 183 17.25 -13.60 14.61
C GLY A 183 18.60 -13.13 15.19
N ASP A 184 19.50 -12.57 14.36
CA ASP A 184 20.73 -11.97 14.88
C ASP A 184 20.43 -10.75 15.77
N ALA A 185 21.33 -10.43 16.70
CA ALA A 185 21.16 -9.30 17.62
C ALA A 185 20.90 -7.97 16.90
N GLN A 186 21.57 -7.74 15.76
CA GLN A 186 21.35 -6.55 14.94
C GLN A 186 19.95 -6.55 14.32
N HIS A 187 19.49 -7.69 13.76
CA HIS A 187 18.15 -7.82 13.23
C HIS A 187 17.07 -7.56 14.30
N MET A 188 17.29 -8.09 15.51
CA MET A 188 16.36 -7.87 16.62
C MET A 188 16.32 -6.41 17.06
N ALA A 189 17.48 -5.74 17.12
CA ALA A 189 17.55 -4.31 17.43
C ALA A 189 16.85 -3.45 16.36
N ASP A 190 17.07 -3.76 15.09
CA ASP A 190 16.44 -3.07 13.96
C ASP A 190 14.92 -3.28 13.98
N ALA A 191 14.44 -4.49 14.27
CA ALA A 191 13.03 -4.80 14.40
C ALA A 191 12.36 -4.03 15.56
N GLN A 192 13.02 -3.98 16.72
CA GLN A 192 12.54 -3.21 17.87
C GLN A 192 12.48 -1.71 17.59
N TRP A 193 13.46 -1.18 16.84
CA TRP A 193 13.47 0.22 16.42
C TRP A 193 12.26 0.55 15.52
N VAL A 194 11.98 -0.29 14.54
CA VAL A 194 10.83 -0.10 13.65
C VAL A 194 9.51 -0.28 14.40
N GLU A 195 9.41 -1.29 15.28
CA GLU A 195 8.24 -1.52 16.12
C GLU A 195 7.91 -0.29 16.98
N ALA A 196 8.91 0.31 17.62
CA ALA A 196 8.72 1.51 18.45
C ALA A 196 8.14 2.68 17.62
N GLN A 197 8.59 2.85 16.39
CA GLN A 197 8.05 3.87 15.49
C GLN A 197 6.60 3.56 15.06
N PHE A 198 6.26 2.32 14.79
CA PHE A 198 4.86 1.96 14.50
C PHE A 198 3.95 2.21 15.70
N ARG A 199 4.42 1.97 16.92
CA ARG A 199 3.66 2.30 18.13
C ARG A 199 3.45 3.82 18.29
N ASP A 200 4.46 4.64 17.97
CA ASP A 200 4.29 6.11 17.94
C ASP A 200 3.30 6.54 16.85
N LEU A 201 3.40 5.98 15.65
CA LEU A 201 2.45 6.24 14.57
C LEU A 201 1.01 5.89 14.99
N ILE A 202 0.80 4.72 15.59
CA ILE A 202 -0.51 4.32 16.13
C ILE A 202 -1.03 5.37 17.12
N GLY A 203 -0.21 5.79 18.07
CA GLY A 203 -0.60 6.82 19.04
C GLY A 203 -0.94 8.18 18.41
N ARG A 204 -0.30 8.53 17.30
CA ARG A 204 -0.65 9.74 16.52
C ARG A 204 -1.99 9.55 15.78
N CYS A 205 -2.20 8.41 15.17
CA CYS A 205 -3.47 8.08 14.51
C CYS A 205 -4.63 8.05 15.49
N GLU A 206 -4.44 7.51 16.71
CA GLU A 206 -5.45 7.57 17.77
C GLU A 206 -5.85 9.01 18.12
N LYS A 207 -4.88 9.93 18.22
CA LYS A 207 -5.14 11.36 18.49
C LYS A 207 -5.90 12.04 17.34
N ILE A 208 -5.54 11.72 16.09
CA ILE A 208 -6.16 12.30 14.88
C ILE A 208 -7.59 11.81 14.70
N THR A 209 -7.82 10.52 14.95
CA THR A 209 -9.13 9.89 14.71
C THR A 209 -10.06 9.91 15.93
N GLY A 210 -9.50 10.10 17.12
CA GLY A 210 -10.22 9.94 18.39
C GLY A 210 -10.60 8.49 18.73
N ARG A 211 -10.03 7.50 18.00
CA ARG A 211 -10.33 6.07 18.14
C ARG A 211 -9.12 5.32 18.67
N ARG A 212 -9.36 4.26 19.45
CA ARG A 212 -8.31 3.33 19.83
C ARG A 212 -7.94 2.42 18.68
N PHE A 213 -6.67 2.01 18.63
CA PHE A 213 -6.19 1.06 17.64
C PHE A 213 -6.82 -0.31 17.87
N ASP A 214 -7.31 -0.91 16.80
CA ASP A 214 -7.94 -2.22 16.78
C ASP A 214 -7.02 -3.25 16.12
N TYR A 215 -6.46 -4.15 16.93
CA TYR A 215 -5.56 -5.20 16.46
C TYR A 215 -6.29 -6.30 15.68
N ASP A 216 -7.57 -6.54 15.97
CA ASP A 216 -8.37 -7.51 15.23
C ASP A 216 -8.63 -6.98 13.82
N ARG A 217 -8.94 -5.68 13.73
CA ARG A 217 -9.08 -5.00 12.43
C ARG A 217 -7.79 -5.00 11.62
N LEU A 218 -6.61 -4.89 12.26
CA LEU A 218 -5.32 -5.01 11.56
C LEU A 218 -5.14 -6.38 10.93
N ALA A 219 -5.64 -7.44 11.55
CA ALA A 219 -5.55 -8.79 11.00
C ALA A 219 -6.49 -9.04 9.80
N GLU A 220 -7.52 -8.20 9.63
CA GLU A 220 -8.48 -8.27 8.52
C GLU A 220 -8.05 -7.46 7.29
N VAL A 221 -7.18 -6.45 7.45
CA VAL A 221 -6.75 -5.53 6.40
C VAL A 221 -5.56 -6.07 5.61
#